data_c59f58335c3bb745417f8965670bebd1
#
_entry.id   c59f58335c3bb745417f8965670bebd1
#
_cell.length_a   1.000
_cell.length_b   1.000
_cell.length_c   1.000
_cell.angle_alpha   90.00
_cell.angle_beta   90.00
_cell.angle_gamma   90.00
#
_symmetry.space_group_name_H-M   'P 1'
#
loop_
_entity.id
_entity.type
_entity.pdbx_description
1 polymer ?
#
loop_
_entity_poly.entity_id
_entity_poly.type
_entity_poly.pdbx_seq_one_letter_code
_entity_poly.pdbx_strand_id
1 'polypeptide(L)'
;QVIFLLFFLLNTVLIILFMSTTLKSIRIIKDFPKKGIAFYDISTILSNPKEFSKVVNKMASEVRKLKANTIVGIDSRGFIFASAVAYKLKMKLVMIRKKGKLPGKTHLISYNLEYGSNNLEIQKDMVSKIDKVAIIDDIFATSGTMKASINLIKRSKAKIKGVIVLLELDFLKGRSKFKEKLISLENVSI
;
A
#
# COMPACT_ATOMS: atom_id res chain seq x y z
N GLN A 1 -2.52 42.68 1.84
CA GLN A 1 -1.48 41.71 1.36
C GLN A 1 -0.77 41.01 2.50
N VAL A 2 -0.35 41.70 3.58
CA VAL A 2 0.37 41.10 4.73
C VAL A 2 -0.50 40.11 5.49
N ILE A 3 -1.78 40.39 5.70
CA ILE A 3 -2.72 39.49 6.42
C ILE A 3 -2.95 38.18 5.64
N PHE A 4 -3.01 38.25 4.31
CA PHE A 4 -3.16 37.06 3.45
C PHE A 4 -1.91 36.18 3.49
N LEU A 5 -0.72 36.78 3.51
CA LEU A 5 0.56 36.09 3.62
C LEU A 5 0.71 35.42 5.01
N LEU A 6 0.30 36.10 6.08
CA LEU A 6 0.29 35.55 7.45
C LEU A 6 -0.69 34.37 7.56
N PHE A 7 -1.88 34.47 6.96
CA PHE A 7 -2.87 33.39 6.98
C PHE A 7 -2.38 32.15 6.20
N PHE A 8 -1.70 32.38 5.07
CA PHE A 8 -1.08 31.31 4.28
C PHE A 8 0.07 30.65 5.02
N LEU A 9 0.94 31.44 5.68
CA LEU A 9 2.04 30.94 6.52
C LEU A 9 1.52 30.18 7.75
N LEU A 10 0.49 30.70 8.44
CA LEU A 10 -0.10 30.02 9.58
C LEU A 10 -0.73 28.68 9.21
N ASN A 11 -1.48 28.62 8.10
CA ASN A 11 -2.04 27.37 7.61
C ASN A 11 -0.95 26.38 7.18
N THR A 12 0.13 26.84 6.54
CA THR A 12 1.25 25.98 6.16
C THR A 12 1.98 25.44 7.39
N VAL A 13 2.21 26.27 8.40
CA VAL A 13 2.83 25.84 9.67
C VAL A 13 1.91 24.89 10.44
N LEU A 14 0.61 25.15 10.47
CA LEU A 14 -0.37 24.27 11.12
C LEU A 14 -0.45 22.91 10.44
N ILE A 15 -0.46 22.84 9.10
CA ILE A 15 -0.41 21.60 8.34
C ILE A 15 0.88 20.84 8.64
N ILE A 16 2.04 21.51 8.70
CA ILE A 16 3.31 20.88 9.03
C ILE A 16 3.34 20.34 10.46
N LEU A 17 2.71 21.02 11.41
CA LEU A 17 2.62 20.57 12.81
C LEU A 17 1.71 19.34 13.00
N PHE A 18 0.66 19.19 12.17
CA PHE A 18 -0.26 18.04 12.23
C PHE A 18 0.20 16.83 11.39
N MET A 19 1.18 16.98 10.49
CA MET A 19 1.73 15.85 9.74
C MET A 19 2.47 14.90 10.67
N SER A 20 2.18 13.60 10.56
CA SER A 20 2.92 12.59 11.31
C SER A 20 4.41 12.63 10.95
N THR A 21 5.27 12.21 11.87
CA THR A 21 6.72 12.17 11.66
C THR A 21 7.09 11.31 10.43
N THR A 22 6.33 10.26 10.16
CA THR A 22 6.56 9.34 9.04
C THR A 22 6.26 10.01 7.70
N LEU A 23 5.16 10.79 7.61
CA LEU A 23 4.82 11.52 6.38
C LEU A 23 5.86 12.60 6.04
N LYS A 24 6.39 13.29 7.07
CA LYS A 24 7.50 14.26 6.89
C LYS A 24 8.79 13.63 6.34
N SER A 25 8.96 12.34 6.55
CA SER A 25 10.14 11.61 6.06
C SER A 25 9.99 11.13 4.62
N ILE A 26 8.81 11.26 3.99
CA ILE A 26 8.60 10.87 2.59
C ILE A 26 8.97 12.04 1.68
N ARG A 27 9.91 11.80 0.78
CA ARG A 27 10.29 12.78 -0.24
C ARG A 27 9.23 12.84 -1.35
N ILE A 28 8.82 14.05 -1.71
CA ILE A 28 7.90 14.27 -2.83
C ILE A 28 8.68 14.79 -4.02
N ILE A 29 8.62 14.08 -5.15
CA ILE A 29 9.25 14.46 -6.41
C ILE A 29 8.14 14.90 -7.35
N LYS A 30 8.15 16.18 -7.72
CA LYS A 30 7.17 16.73 -8.68
C LYS A 30 7.50 16.27 -10.10
N ASP A 31 6.47 16.16 -10.93
CA ASP A 31 6.56 15.87 -12.36
C ASP A 31 7.28 14.55 -12.69
N PHE A 32 7.13 13.51 -11.86
CA PHE A 32 7.69 12.18 -12.09
C PHE A 32 6.60 11.08 -12.02
N PRO A 33 6.57 10.10 -12.93
CA PRO A 33 7.41 9.95 -14.14
C PRO A 33 6.96 10.85 -15.32
N LYS A 34 5.88 11.64 -15.14
CA LYS A 34 5.32 12.56 -16.12
C LYS A 34 4.93 13.86 -15.45
N LYS A 35 4.92 14.97 -16.23
CA LYS A 35 4.45 16.29 -15.78
C LYS A 35 3.06 16.21 -15.15
N GLY A 36 2.87 16.88 -14.03
CA GLY A 36 1.63 16.91 -13.25
C GLY A 36 1.48 15.77 -12.23
N ILE A 37 2.39 14.80 -12.19
CA ILE A 37 2.36 13.70 -11.19
C ILE A 37 3.30 14.03 -10.04
N ALA A 38 2.78 13.98 -8.81
CA ALA A 38 3.59 14.00 -7.59
C ALA A 38 3.92 12.57 -7.18
N PHE A 39 5.21 12.23 -7.21
CA PHE A 39 5.69 10.90 -6.82
C PHE A 39 6.13 10.89 -5.36
N TYR A 40 5.54 10.02 -4.57
CA TYR A 40 5.89 9.81 -3.17
C TYR A 40 6.98 8.75 -3.08
N ASP A 41 8.20 9.21 -2.83
CA ASP A 41 9.39 8.38 -2.81
C ASP A 41 9.64 7.83 -1.40
N ILE A 42 9.38 6.54 -1.25
CA ILE A 42 9.59 5.82 0.01
C ILE A 42 11.06 5.51 0.30
N SER A 43 12.00 5.77 -0.62
CA SER A 43 13.43 5.48 -0.43
C SER A 43 13.99 6.18 0.79
N THR A 44 13.48 7.36 1.12
CA THR A 44 13.85 8.11 2.34
C THR A 44 13.46 7.40 3.63
N ILE A 45 12.34 6.66 3.63
CA ILE A 45 11.96 5.79 4.76
C ILE A 45 12.84 4.55 4.81
N LEU A 46 13.09 3.93 3.65
CA LEU A 46 13.89 2.69 3.56
C LEU A 46 15.35 2.92 3.97
N SER A 47 15.92 4.08 3.64
CA SER A 47 17.29 4.46 4.01
C SER A 47 17.44 4.90 5.48
N ASN A 48 16.33 5.09 6.20
CA ASN A 48 16.34 5.44 7.63
C ASN A 48 15.90 4.23 8.48
N PRO A 49 16.81 3.52 9.16
CA PRO A 49 16.48 2.32 9.92
C PRO A 49 15.43 2.53 11.00
N LYS A 50 15.40 3.71 11.63
CA LYS A 50 14.43 4.06 12.69
C LYS A 50 13.01 4.21 12.09
N GLU A 51 12.89 4.96 10.99
CA GLU A 51 11.58 5.17 10.33
C GLU A 51 11.08 3.87 9.68
N PHE A 52 11.95 3.11 9.01
CA PHE A 52 11.58 1.82 8.44
C PHE A 52 11.08 0.85 9.53
N SER A 53 11.83 0.71 10.62
CA SER A 53 11.42 -0.13 11.76
C SER A 53 10.08 0.32 12.36
N LYS A 54 9.84 1.62 12.49
CA LYS A 54 8.58 2.18 12.99
C LYS A 54 7.40 1.81 12.08
N VAL A 55 7.56 1.93 10.76
CA VAL A 55 6.53 1.55 9.77
C VAL A 55 6.23 0.06 9.85
N VAL A 56 7.27 -0.79 9.83
CA VAL A 56 7.12 -2.25 9.95
C VAL A 56 6.41 -2.63 11.25
N ASN A 57 6.75 -1.99 12.37
CA ASN A 57 6.10 -2.24 13.66
C ASN A 57 4.61 -1.87 13.65
N LYS A 58 4.26 -0.70 13.08
CA LYS A 58 2.87 -0.28 12.92
C LYS A 58 2.09 -1.27 12.05
N MET A 59 2.61 -1.62 10.86
CA MET A 59 1.97 -2.60 9.97
C MET A 59 1.79 -3.95 10.65
N ALA A 60 2.80 -4.45 11.34
CA ALA A 60 2.74 -5.72 12.08
C ALA A 60 1.65 -5.71 13.18
N SER A 61 1.50 -4.58 13.87
CA SER A 61 0.43 -4.41 14.86
C SER A 61 -0.96 -4.50 14.20
N GLU A 62 -1.15 -3.85 13.06
CA GLU A 62 -2.43 -3.92 12.33
C GLU A 62 -2.72 -5.32 11.79
N VAL A 63 -1.72 -6.06 11.28
CA VAL A 63 -1.88 -7.46 10.88
C VAL A 63 -2.37 -8.33 12.04
N ARG A 64 -1.81 -8.14 13.26
CA ARG A 64 -2.27 -8.87 14.46
C ARG A 64 -3.73 -8.54 14.80
N LYS A 65 -4.12 -7.25 14.77
CA LYS A 65 -5.51 -6.81 15.03
C LYS A 65 -6.50 -7.41 14.02
N LEU A 66 -6.08 -7.59 12.77
CA LEU A 66 -6.86 -8.26 11.73
C LEU A 66 -7.02 -9.77 11.96
N LYS A 67 -6.25 -10.37 12.87
CA LYS A 67 -6.20 -11.82 13.09
C LYS A 67 -5.94 -12.59 11.79
N ALA A 68 -5.05 -12.05 10.94
CA ALA A 68 -4.59 -12.70 9.73
C ALA A 68 -3.56 -13.80 10.08
N ASN A 69 -3.42 -14.79 9.20
CA ASN A 69 -2.40 -15.83 9.28
C ASN A 69 -1.52 -15.90 8.03
N THR A 70 -1.84 -15.11 7.02
CA THR A 70 -1.12 -15.05 5.75
C THR A 70 -1.00 -13.61 5.31
N ILE A 71 0.20 -13.22 4.89
CA ILE A 71 0.50 -11.92 4.32
C ILE A 71 0.64 -12.06 2.81
N VAL A 72 0.02 -11.17 2.06
CA VAL A 72 0.18 -11.06 0.61
C VAL A 72 0.79 -9.69 0.31
N GLY A 73 1.96 -9.69 -0.34
CA GLY A 73 2.61 -8.48 -0.85
C GLY A 73 2.35 -8.29 -2.33
N ILE A 74 2.29 -7.01 -2.78
CA ILE A 74 2.07 -6.67 -4.18
C ILE A 74 3.37 -6.16 -4.83
N ASP A 75 3.65 -6.62 -6.06
CA ASP A 75 4.82 -6.23 -6.87
C ASP A 75 4.77 -4.73 -7.21
N SER A 76 5.82 -3.93 -6.89
CA SER A 76 7.08 -4.42 -6.33
C SER A 76 7.39 -3.83 -4.94
N ARG A 77 7.05 -2.56 -4.68
CA ARG A 77 7.41 -1.87 -3.43
C ARG A 77 6.69 -2.45 -2.20
N GLY A 78 5.48 -3.00 -2.40
CA GLY A 78 4.76 -3.71 -1.35
C GLY A 78 5.52 -4.90 -0.77
N PHE A 79 6.38 -5.56 -1.56
CA PHE A 79 7.20 -6.68 -1.09
C PHE A 79 8.15 -6.29 0.05
N ILE A 80 8.68 -5.08 0.02
CA ILE A 80 9.64 -4.61 1.02
C ILE A 80 9.00 -4.64 2.42
N PHE A 81 7.82 -4.07 2.54
CA PHE A 81 7.10 -4.03 3.80
C PHE A 81 6.49 -5.40 4.15
N ALA A 82 5.89 -6.08 3.16
CA ALA A 82 5.29 -7.40 3.37
C ALA A 82 6.31 -8.41 3.88
N SER A 83 7.53 -8.44 3.32
CA SER A 83 8.61 -9.33 3.74
C SER A 83 9.05 -9.04 5.18
N ALA A 84 9.28 -7.77 5.50
CA ALA A 84 9.72 -7.37 6.83
C ALA A 84 8.66 -7.69 7.90
N VAL A 85 7.37 -7.47 7.58
CA VAL A 85 6.25 -7.78 8.49
C VAL A 85 6.08 -9.29 8.64
N ALA A 86 6.16 -10.06 7.55
CA ALA A 86 6.05 -11.52 7.57
C ALA A 86 7.17 -12.15 8.41
N TYR A 87 8.41 -11.71 8.20
CA TYR A 87 9.56 -12.12 8.99
C TYR A 87 9.37 -11.83 10.48
N LYS A 88 8.98 -10.59 10.81
CA LYS A 88 8.72 -10.16 12.19
C LYS A 88 7.63 -10.97 12.88
N LEU A 89 6.59 -11.33 12.17
CA LEU A 89 5.44 -12.06 12.72
C LEU A 89 5.57 -13.59 12.58
N LYS A 90 6.62 -14.10 11.91
CA LYS A 90 6.81 -15.50 11.54
C LYS A 90 5.59 -16.05 10.78
N MET A 91 5.09 -15.26 9.82
CA MET A 91 3.90 -15.58 9.04
C MET A 91 4.24 -15.97 7.62
N LYS A 92 3.34 -16.74 7.00
CA LYS A 92 3.37 -17.08 5.58
C LYS A 92 3.32 -15.79 4.75
N LEU A 93 4.21 -15.71 3.75
CA LEU A 93 4.27 -14.63 2.77
C LEU A 93 3.96 -15.18 1.39
N VAL A 94 3.07 -14.53 0.66
CA VAL A 94 2.71 -14.86 -0.71
C VAL A 94 2.84 -13.60 -1.58
N MET A 95 3.29 -13.78 -2.82
CA MET A 95 3.51 -12.70 -3.75
C MET A 95 2.38 -12.60 -4.78
N ILE A 96 1.88 -11.40 -5.02
CA ILE A 96 1.16 -11.05 -6.24
C ILE A 96 2.12 -10.28 -7.14
N ARG A 97 2.26 -10.74 -8.40
CA ARG A 97 3.23 -10.17 -9.34
C ARG A 97 2.60 -9.80 -10.67
N LYS A 98 3.32 -9.01 -11.45
CA LYS A 98 3.00 -8.77 -12.87
C LYS A 98 3.12 -10.07 -13.66
N LYS A 99 2.30 -10.24 -14.69
CA LYS A 99 2.26 -11.43 -15.56
C LYS A 99 3.66 -11.86 -16.01
N GLY A 100 3.90 -13.17 -15.96
CA GLY A 100 5.17 -13.79 -16.40
C GLY A 100 6.31 -13.69 -15.39
N LYS A 101 6.03 -13.26 -14.15
CA LYS A 101 7.05 -13.14 -13.09
C LYS A 101 6.97 -14.27 -12.04
N LEU A 102 5.96 -15.13 -12.12
CA LEU A 102 5.81 -16.28 -11.21
C LEU A 102 5.94 -17.60 -11.99
N PRO A 103 6.68 -18.57 -11.45
CA PRO A 103 6.76 -19.92 -12.04
C PRO A 103 5.51 -20.73 -11.73
N GLY A 104 5.28 -21.78 -12.50
CA GLY A 104 4.22 -22.77 -12.27
C GLY A 104 2.83 -22.29 -12.68
N LYS A 105 1.79 -22.92 -12.09
CA LYS A 105 0.40 -22.60 -12.39
C LYS A 105 -0.07 -21.38 -11.60
N THR A 106 -0.55 -20.35 -12.28
CA THR A 106 -1.03 -19.10 -11.68
C THR A 106 -2.52 -18.86 -11.93
N HIS A 107 -3.16 -18.08 -11.08
CA HIS A 107 -4.36 -17.34 -11.40
C HIS A 107 -3.93 -15.98 -11.95
N LEU A 108 -4.51 -15.58 -13.09
CA LEU A 108 -4.23 -14.32 -13.77
C LEU A 108 -5.47 -13.44 -13.78
N ILE A 109 -5.31 -12.14 -13.58
CA ILE A 109 -6.36 -11.14 -13.75
C ILE A 109 -5.83 -9.95 -14.54
N SER A 110 -6.64 -9.48 -15.50
CA SER A 110 -6.41 -8.20 -16.19
C SER A 110 -7.27 -7.12 -15.54
N TYR A 111 -6.75 -5.93 -15.40
CA TYR A 111 -7.49 -4.77 -14.89
C TYR A 111 -7.04 -3.51 -15.61
N ASN A 112 -7.98 -2.59 -15.78
CA ASN A 112 -7.73 -1.32 -16.43
C ASN A 112 -7.16 -0.31 -15.44
N LEU A 113 -6.15 0.42 -15.86
CA LEU A 113 -5.67 1.66 -15.26
C LEU A 113 -6.27 2.82 -16.05
N GLU A 114 -6.11 4.04 -15.53
CA GLU A 114 -6.49 5.25 -16.27
C GLU A 114 -5.77 5.35 -17.62
N TYR A 115 -4.57 4.76 -17.72
CA TYR A 115 -3.76 4.70 -18.93
C TYR A 115 -3.25 3.27 -19.18
N GLY A 116 -4.08 2.44 -19.85
CA GLY A 116 -3.71 1.07 -20.24
C GLY A 116 -4.25 -0.03 -19.33
N SER A 117 -3.88 -1.28 -19.64
CA SER A 117 -4.23 -2.45 -18.84
C SER A 117 -3.00 -3.05 -18.18
N ASN A 118 -3.15 -3.51 -16.96
CA ASN A 118 -2.14 -4.30 -16.26
C ASN A 118 -2.67 -5.71 -15.95
N ASN A 119 -1.74 -6.64 -15.84
CA ASN A 119 -2.02 -8.02 -15.50
C ASN A 119 -1.30 -8.39 -14.22
N LEU A 120 -2.03 -8.98 -13.29
CA LEU A 120 -1.47 -9.52 -12.05
C LEU A 120 -1.71 -11.03 -11.99
N GLU A 121 -0.81 -11.72 -11.32
CA GLU A 121 -0.89 -13.15 -11.11
C GLU A 121 -0.51 -13.54 -9.68
N ILE A 122 -1.07 -14.67 -9.23
CA ILE A 122 -0.73 -15.34 -7.97
C ILE A 122 -0.64 -16.84 -8.22
N GLN A 123 0.32 -17.53 -7.60
CA GLN A 123 0.43 -18.98 -7.71
C GLN A 123 -0.77 -19.68 -7.06
N LYS A 124 -1.33 -20.71 -7.74
CA LYS A 124 -2.58 -21.37 -7.34
C LYS A 124 -2.50 -22.11 -6.02
N ASP A 125 -1.33 -22.65 -5.70
CA ASP A 125 -1.06 -23.50 -4.54
C ASP A 125 -0.60 -22.71 -3.30
N MET A 126 -0.33 -21.40 -3.48
CA MET A 126 0.21 -20.59 -2.39
C MET A 126 -0.87 -20.01 -1.47
N VAL A 127 -2.13 -19.98 -1.87
CA VAL A 127 -3.25 -19.49 -1.05
C VAL A 127 -4.41 -20.47 -1.13
N SER A 128 -5.05 -20.75 -0.02
CA SER A 128 -6.16 -21.69 0.11
C SER A 128 -7.29 -21.16 1.01
N LYS A 129 -8.39 -21.91 1.11
CA LYS A 129 -9.59 -21.53 1.89
C LYS A 129 -9.36 -21.33 3.40
N ILE A 130 -8.26 -21.89 3.95
CA ILE A 130 -7.92 -21.73 5.37
C ILE A 130 -7.17 -20.42 5.64
N ASP A 131 -6.67 -19.77 4.60
CA ASP A 131 -5.90 -18.55 4.73
C ASP A 131 -6.79 -17.34 5.08
N LYS A 132 -6.38 -16.63 6.12
CA LYS A 132 -6.92 -15.33 6.55
C LYS A 132 -5.90 -14.27 6.14
N VAL A 133 -6.15 -13.60 5.04
CA VAL A 133 -5.15 -12.79 4.34
C VAL A 133 -5.20 -11.33 4.78
N ALA A 134 -4.04 -10.79 5.15
CA ALA A 134 -3.75 -9.36 5.16
C ALA A 134 -2.92 -9.02 3.92
N ILE A 135 -3.38 -8.05 3.13
CA ILE A 135 -2.65 -7.55 1.96
C ILE A 135 -1.82 -6.35 2.40
N ILE A 136 -0.55 -6.30 1.98
CA ILE A 136 0.36 -5.18 2.28
C ILE A 136 0.86 -4.58 0.98
N ASP A 137 0.78 -3.25 0.89
CA ASP A 137 1.40 -2.46 -0.17
C ASP A 137 1.97 -1.17 0.41
N ASP A 138 2.71 -0.41 -0.40
CA ASP A 138 3.24 0.89 0.01
C ASP A 138 2.22 2.02 -0.17
N ILE A 139 1.52 2.08 -1.29
CA ILE A 139 0.60 3.17 -1.64
C ILE A 139 -0.77 2.64 -2.07
N PHE A 140 -1.81 3.26 -1.54
CA PHE A 140 -3.17 3.13 -2.04
C PHE A 140 -3.58 4.42 -2.78
N ALA A 141 -3.89 4.28 -4.07
CA ALA A 141 -4.26 5.39 -4.95
C ALA A 141 -5.71 5.23 -5.47
N THR A 142 -5.90 4.83 -6.71
CA THR A 142 -7.23 4.71 -7.37
C THR A 142 -7.99 3.42 -7.06
N SER A 143 -7.46 2.53 -6.25
CA SER A 143 -7.99 1.20 -5.88
C SER A 143 -7.87 0.09 -6.93
N GLY A 144 -7.51 0.35 -8.17
CA GLY A 144 -7.49 -0.64 -9.26
C GLY A 144 -6.64 -1.88 -8.96
N THR A 145 -5.36 -1.68 -8.66
CA THR A 145 -4.40 -2.74 -8.30
C THR A 145 -4.89 -3.56 -7.10
N MET A 146 -5.41 -2.88 -6.07
CA MET A 146 -5.87 -3.54 -4.86
C MET A 146 -7.11 -4.39 -5.10
N LYS A 147 -8.10 -3.91 -5.87
CA LYS A 147 -9.27 -4.68 -6.27
C LYS A 147 -8.88 -5.92 -7.08
N ALA A 148 -7.96 -5.77 -8.03
CA ALA A 148 -7.43 -6.89 -8.81
C ALA A 148 -6.76 -7.95 -7.91
N SER A 149 -5.94 -7.52 -6.96
CA SER A 149 -5.28 -8.39 -5.99
C SER A 149 -6.28 -9.15 -5.12
N ILE A 150 -7.31 -8.47 -4.61
CA ILE A 150 -8.39 -9.08 -3.84
C ILE A 150 -9.14 -10.14 -4.66
N ASN A 151 -9.46 -9.83 -5.91
CA ASN A 151 -10.14 -10.78 -6.80
C ASN A 151 -9.29 -12.02 -7.09
N LEU A 152 -7.97 -11.89 -7.22
CA LEU A 152 -7.05 -13.04 -7.35
C LEU A 152 -7.12 -13.93 -6.11
N ILE A 153 -7.02 -13.34 -4.92
CA ILE A 153 -7.03 -14.08 -3.66
C ILE A 153 -8.39 -14.78 -3.46
N LYS A 154 -9.49 -14.12 -3.80
CA LYS A 154 -10.85 -14.71 -3.71
C LYS A 154 -11.03 -15.96 -4.58
N ARG A 155 -10.27 -16.11 -5.68
CA ARG A 155 -10.29 -17.35 -6.48
C ARG A 155 -9.83 -18.59 -5.71
N SER A 156 -8.98 -18.41 -4.72
CA SER A 156 -8.53 -19.48 -3.82
C SER A 156 -9.48 -19.70 -2.63
N LYS A 157 -10.65 -19.03 -2.60
CA LYS A 157 -11.64 -19.05 -1.50
C LYS A 157 -11.06 -18.61 -0.14
N ALA A 158 -9.92 -17.91 -0.13
CA ALA A 158 -9.33 -17.36 1.08
C ALA A 158 -10.14 -16.18 1.62
N LYS A 159 -10.05 -15.95 2.94
CA LYS A 159 -10.74 -14.85 3.61
C LYS A 159 -9.86 -13.61 3.67
N ILE A 160 -10.26 -12.54 3.00
CA ILE A 160 -9.60 -11.23 3.14
C ILE A 160 -9.94 -10.64 4.51
N LYS A 161 -8.93 -10.27 5.29
CA LYS A 161 -9.08 -9.65 6.61
C LYS A 161 -8.93 -8.14 6.54
N GLY A 162 -8.16 -7.64 5.60
CA GLY A 162 -7.96 -6.23 5.33
C GLY A 162 -6.73 -5.97 4.47
N VAL A 163 -6.60 -4.71 4.13
CA VAL A 163 -5.48 -4.15 3.38
C VAL A 163 -4.77 -3.15 4.27
N ILE A 164 -3.45 -3.17 4.27
CA ILE A 164 -2.60 -2.25 5.04
C ILE A 164 -1.63 -1.60 4.08
N VAL A 165 -1.59 -0.28 4.08
CA VAL A 165 -0.67 0.51 3.26
C VAL A 165 0.08 1.53 4.10
N LEU A 166 1.26 1.91 3.64
CA LEU A 166 1.98 3.01 4.26
C LEU A 166 1.25 4.33 4.00
N LEU A 167 0.87 4.58 2.75
CA LEU A 167 0.34 5.85 2.30
C LEU A 167 -0.96 5.69 1.53
N GLU A 168 -1.95 6.54 1.85
CA GLU A 168 -3.16 6.70 1.05
C GLU A 168 -3.19 8.09 0.42
N LEU A 169 -3.47 8.14 -0.88
CA LEU A 169 -3.64 9.39 -1.64
C LEU A 169 -5.14 9.72 -1.72
N ASP A 170 -5.66 10.40 -0.70
CA ASP A 170 -7.10 10.67 -0.52
C ASP A 170 -7.70 11.43 -1.70
N PHE A 171 -6.92 12.35 -2.29
CA PHE A 171 -7.35 13.17 -3.43
C PHE A 171 -7.70 12.35 -4.68
N LEU A 172 -7.21 11.11 -4.80
CA LEU A 172 -7.57 10.18 -5.88
C LEU A 172 -8.88 9.44 -5.63
N LYS A 173 -9.52 9.67 -4.48
CA LYS A 173 -10.85 9.12 -4.11
C LYS A 173 -10.96 7.60 -4.27
N GLY A 174 -9.85 6.87 -4.16
CA GLY A 174 -9.82 5.42 -4.29
C GLY A 174 -10.66 4.71 -3.22
N ARG A 175 -10.68 5.25 -2.00
CA ARG A 175 -11.43 4.71 -0.86
C ARG A 175 -12.94 4.66 -1.12
N SER A 176 -13.52 5.66 -1.77
CA SER A 176 -14.96 5.70 -2.05
C SER A 176 -15.45 4.55 -2.93
N LYS A 177 -14.54 3.97 -3.72
CA LYS A 177 -14.79 2.83 -4.62
C LYS A 177 -14.30 1.50 -4.04
N PHE A 178 -13.88 1.46 -2.77
CA PHE A 178 -13.24 0.31 -2.12
C PHE A 178 -14.07 -0.17 -0.94
N LYS A 179 -14.45 -1.46 -0.93
CA LYS A 179 -15.39 -2.03 0.05
C LYS A 179 -14.71 -2.78 1.20
N GLU A 180 -13.51 -3.29 0.98
CA GLU A 180 -12.78 -4.04 1.98
C GLU A 180 -12.15 -3.11 3.03
N LYS A 181 -11.85 -3.66 4.20
CA LYS A 181 -11.19 -2.90 5.27
C LYS A 181 -9.82 -2.42 4.82
N LEU A 182 -9.63 -1.10 4.74
CA LEU A 182 -8.39 -0.44 4.39
C LEU A 182 -7.85 0.32 5.61
N ILE A 183 -6.58 0.07 5.92
CA ILE A 183 -5.82 0.71 6.98
C ILE A 183 -4.62 1.40 6.31
N SER A 184 -4.61 2.71 6.32
CA SER A 184 -3.50 3.54 5.90
C SER A 184 -2.77 4.07 7.14
N LEU A 185 -1.45 3.97 7.15
CA LEU A 185 -0.66 4.49 8.26
C LEU A 185 -0.55 6.02 8.19
N GLU A 186 -0.56 6.54 6.99
CA GLU A 186 -0.47 7.96 6.68
C GLU A 186 -1.43 8.30 5.52
N ASN A 187 -2.03 9.49 5.56
CA ASN A 187 -2.92 9.99 4.52
C ASN A 187 -2.38 11.29 3.94
N VAL A 188 -2.51 11.45 2.62
CA VAL A 188 -2.23 12.70 1.93
C VAL A 188 -3.54 13.26 1.40
N SER A 189 -3.95 14.37 1.99
CA SER A 189 -5.07 15.20 1.55
C SER A 189 -4.48 16.49 0.94
N ILE A 190 -5.00 16.95 -0.19
CA ILE A 190 -4.63 18.21 -0.85
C ILE A 190 -5.76 19.20 -0.63
#